data_7135ed23e6f427b5175444d3d5f5d7cf
#
_entry.id   7135ed23e6f427b5175444d3d5f5d7cf
#
_cell.length_a   1.000
_cell.length_b   1.000
_cell.length_c   1.000
_cell.angle_alpha   90.00
_cell.angle_beta   90.00
_cell.angle_gamma   90.00
#
_symmetry.space_group_name_H-M   'P 1'
#
loop_
_entity.id
_entity.type
_entity.pdbx_description
1 polymer ?
#
loop_
_entity_poly.entity_id
_entity_poly.type
_entity_poly.pdbx_seq_one_letter_code
_entity_poly.pdbx_strand_id
1 'polypeptide(L)'
;MADKEKRSLREFLRHINDYTYRFNPEKGQFRYRELRGVRDTAFDFYMWLKCWKDMVAFVAKCPVSAVRALFRYQWFATYLTYPNFVDRGTLGMRGNQLRMARAQYDRIVKKATDLLRISFVADEHFHPGNEMSKKVVLFDELVPGEIMAGFPNLIYLPAQVLPVFLCSILDQQITPPYLDAAENFGIPADVCPLPSAEAGCALRDEYPKLGTCFVACNMPCDGSVATTSY
;
A
#
# COMPACT_ATOMS: atom_id res chain seq x y z
N MET A 1 -4.40 -25.82 3.09
CA MET A 1 -5.13 -24.54 3.19
C MET A 1 -4.92 -24.05 4.60
N ALA A 2 -4.03 -23.08 4.79
CA ALA A 2 -3.81 -22.48 6.10
C ALA A 2 -5.11 -21.77 6.52
N ASP A 3 -5.52 -22.05 7.75
CA ASP A 3 -6.71 -21.44 8.35
C ASP A 3 -6.50 -19.92 8.37
N LYS A 4 -7.27 -19.18 7.58
CA LYS A 4 -7.19 -17.72 7.56
C LYS A 4 -7.67 -17.22 8.91
N GLU A 5 -6.73 -16.90 9.78
CA GLU A 5 -7.05 -16.21 11.04
C GLU A 5 -7.72 -14.87 10.70
N LYS A 6 -9.04 -14.84 10.81
CA LYS A 6 -9.82 -13.63 10.54
C LYS A 6 -9.46 -12.58 11.59
N ARG A 7 -8.79 -11.54 11.15
CA ARG A 7 -8.50 -10.38 12.01
C ARG A 7 -9.79 -9.87 12.64
N SER A 8 -9.85 -9.83 13.95
CA SER A 8 -11.04 -9.33 14.62
C SER A 8 -11.16 -7.82 14.42
N LEU A 9 -12.38 -7.28 14.41
CA LEU A 9 -12.62 -5.83 14.36
C LEU A 9 -11.87 -5.10 15.49
N ARG A 10 -11.71 -5.74 16.64
CA ARG A 10 -10.96 -5.21 17.78
C ARG A 10 -9.47 -5.07 17.49
N GLU A 11 -8.87 -6.04 16.82
CA GLU A 11 -7.46 -5.98 16.38
C GLU A 11 -7.26 -4.92 15.32
N PHE A 12 -8.19 -4.81 14.38
CA PHE A 12 -8.19 -3.77 13.37
C PHE A 12 -8.25 -2.36 14.00
N LEU A 13 -9.18 -2.13 14.92
CA LEU A 13 -9.32 -0.85 15.62
C LEU A 13 -8.11 -0.55 16.53
N ARG A 14 -7.54 -1.57 17.16
CA ARG A 14 -6.30 -1.45 17.94
C ARG A 14 -5.13 -1.06 17.05
N HIS A 15 -5.01 -1.68 15.89
CA HIS A 15 -3.97 -1.37 14.91
C HIS A 15 -4.06 0.07 14.42
N ILE A 16 -5.25 0.56 14.08
CA ILE A 16 -5.47 1.96 13.73
C ILE A 16 -5.12 2.88 14.90
N ASN A 17 -5.51 2.51 16.11
CA ASN A 17 -5.28 3.33 17.31
C ASN A 17 -3.79 3.39 17.70
N ASP A 18 -3.04 2.31 17.51
CA ASP A 18 -1.60 2.26 17.79
C ASP A 18 -0.81 3.22 16.87
N TYR A 19 -1.36 3.60 15.73
CA TYR A 19 -0.78 4.57 14.80
C TYR A 19 -1.19 6.03 15.05
N THR A 20 -2.11 6.29 15.96
CA THR A 20 -2.45 7.64 16.38
C THR A 20 -1.36 8.24 17.28
N TYR A 21 -0.16 8.36 16.76
CA TYR A 21 1.03 8.91 17.45
C TYR A 21 0.83 10.31 18.01
N ARG A 22 -0.19 10.99 17.57
CA ARG A 22 -0.55 12.32 18.07
C ARG A 22 -0.76 12.33 19.56
N PHE A 23 -1.21 11.21 20.11
CA PHE A 23 -1.67 11.08 21.49
C PHE A 23 -0.84 10.12 22.34
N ASN A 24 0.30 9.65 21.79
CA ASN A 24 1.18 8.76 22.53
C ASN A 24 2.51 9.45 22.87
N PRO A 25 2.63 10.07 24.07
CA PRO A 25 3.82 10.79 24.51
C PRO A 25 5.05 9.88 24.67
N GLU A 26 4.86 8.57 24.90
CA GLU A 26 5.95 7.62 25.16
C GLU A 26 6.82 7.36 23.92
N LYS A 27 6.30 7.60 22.72
CA LYS A 27 7.04 7.37 21.47
C LYS A 27 7.96 8.52 21.06
N GLY A 28 8.17 9.54 21.90
CA GLY A 28 9.19 10.59 21.72
C GLY A 28 8.97 11.55 20.54
N GLN A 29 7.90 11.39 19.79
CA GLN A 29 7.65 12.13 18.56
C GLN A 29 7.11 13.55 18.79
N PHE A 30 6.53 13.80 19.96
CA PHE A 30 6.10 15.15 20.38
C PHE A 30 7.25 16.15 20.47
N ARG A 31 8.45 15.69 20.81
CA ARG A 31 9.63 16.54 20.94
C ARG A 31 9.97 17.29 19.66
N TYR A 32 9.71 16.69 18.52
CA TYR A 32 9.95 17.35 17.23
C TYR A 32 8.85 18.34 16.84
N ARG A 33 7.61 18.15 17.29
CA ARG A 33 6.51 19.09 17.07
C ARG A 33 6.66 20.36 17.87
N GLU A 34 7.13 20.26 19.09
CA GLU A 34 7.38 21.41 19.95
C GLU A 34 8.41 22.38 19.33
N LEU A 35 9.31 21.86 18.50
CA LEU A 35 10.30 22.66 17.79
C LEU A 35 9.76 23.33 16.51
N ARG A 36 8.52 23.07 16.11
CA ARG A 36 7.88 23.69 14.94
C ARG A 36 7.12 24.94 15.30
N GLY A 37 7.21 25.94 14.42
CA GLY A 37 6.37 27.12 14.55
C GLY A 37 4.87 26.81 14.41
N VAL A 38 4.04 27.68 14.96
CA VAL A 38 2.58 27.57 14.90
C VAL A 38 2.06 27.37 13.48
N ARG A 39 2.64 28.10 12.51
CA ARG A 39 2.27 28.00 11.09
C ARG A 39 2.52 26.61 10.52
N ASP A 40 3.66 26.00 10.84
CA ASP A 40 4.00 24.67 10.35
C ASP A 40 3.12 23.60 10.99
N THR A 41 2.81 23.73 12.27
CA THR A 41 1.91 22.83 12.99
C THR A 41 0.49 22.91 12.43
N ALA A 42 -0.02 24.11 12.15
CA ALA A 42 -1.34 24.30 11.54
C ALA A 42 -1.39 23.68 10.13
N PHE A 43 -0.31 23.81 9.36
CA PHE A 43 -0.25 23.22 8.03
C PHE A 43 -0.16 21.68 8.08
N ASP A 44 0.55 21.09 9.02
CA ASP A 44 0.57 19.64 9.23
C ASP A 44 -0.83 19.10 9.57
N PHE A 45 -1.57 19.85 10.40
CA PHE A 45 -2.95 19.51 10.71
C PHE A 45 -3.85 19.56 9.46
N TYR A 46 -3.68 20.60 8.64
CA TYR A 46 -4.40 20.71 7.38
C TYR A 46 -4.08 19.51 6.44
N MET A 47 -2.81 19.13 6.29
CA MET A 47 -2.42 17.99 5.45
C MET A 47 -2.99 16.68 5.98
N TRP A 48 -3.02 16.50 7.27
CA TRP A 48 -3.63 15.34 7.91
C TRP A 48 -5.14 15.26 7.62
N LEU A 49 -5.86 16.37 7.76
CA LEU A 49 -7.29 16.44 7.41
C LEU A 49 -7.52 16.18 5.92
N LYS A 50 -6.65 16.72 5.05
CA LYS A 50 -6.73 16.49 3.61
C LYS A 50 -6.55 15.01 3.26
N CYS A 51 -5.59 14.33 3.87
CA CYS A 51 -5.41 12.89 3.67
C CYS A 51 -6.65 12.10 4.09
N TRP A 52 -7.25 12.42 5.23
CA TRP A 52 -8.49 11.79 5.66
C TRP A 52 -9.64 12.04 4.69
N LYS A 53 -9.78 13.27 4.21
CA LYS A 53 -10.77 13.62 3.20
C LYS A 53 -10.59 12.76 1.95
N ASP A 54 -9.36 12.61 1.45
CA ASP A 54 -9.07 11.85 0.23
C ASP A 54 -9.33 10.34 0.44
N MET A 55 -9.02 9.79 1.61
CA MET A 55 -9.35 8.41 1.97
C MET A 55 -10.86 8.18 2.07
N VAL A 56 -11.59 9.09 2.70
CA VAL A 56 -13.06 9.02 2.78
C VAL A 56 -13.69 9.13 1.39
N ALA A 57 -13.19 10.04 0.55
CA ALA A 57 -13.65 10.18 -0.83
C ALA A 57 -13.37 8.92 -1.67
N PHE A 58 -12.24 8.26 -1.45
CA PHE A 58 -11.92 6.98 -2.07
C PHE A 58 -12.96 5.91 -1.67
N VAL A 59 -13.19 5.73 -0.37
CA VAL A 59 -14.17 4.75 0.14
C VAL A 59 -15.57 5.05 -0.39
N ALA A 60 -15.98 6.32 -0.45
CA ALA A 60 -17.27 6.73 -0.98
C ALA A 60 -17.46 6.42 -2.48
N LYS A 61 -16.37 6.35 -3.25
CA LYS A 61 -16.40 6.00 -4.68
C LYS A 61 -16.55 4.50 -4.96
N CYS A 62 -16.13 3.65 -4.04
CA CYS A 62 -16.21 2.18 -4.16
C CYS A 62 -16.53 1.51 -2.81
N PRO A 63 -17.65 1.87 -2.15
CA PRO A 63 -17.90 1.48 -0.76
C PRO A 63 -17.97 -0.03 -0.56
N VAL A 64 -18.63 -0.74 -1.45
CA VAL A 64 -18.78 -2.19 -1.34
C VAL A 64 -17.44 -2.90 -1.49
N SER A 65 -16.66 -2.52 -2.50
CA SER A 65 -15.34 -3.11 -2.73
C SER A 65 -14.37 -2.76 -1.60
N ALA A 66 -14.39 -1.52 -1.09
CA ALA A 66 -13.55 -1.11 0.02
C ALA A 66 -13.86 -1.88 1.31
N VAL A 67 -15.14 -2.08 1.63
CA VAL A 67 -15.55 -2.90 2.79
C VAL A 67 -15.12 -4.36 2.61
N ARG A 68 -15.36 -4.95 1.43
CA ARG A 68 -14.93 -6.32 1.15
C ARG A 68 -13.41 -6.46 1.24
N ALA A 69 -12.66 -5.47 0.73
CA ALA A 69 -11.20 -5.45 0.79
C ALA A 69 -10.67 -5.41 2.23
N LEU A 70 -11.31 -4.69 3.15
CA LEU A 70 -10.92 -4.68 4.57
C LEU A 70 -10.97 -6.06 5.22
N PHE A 71 -11.93 -6.90 4.79
CA PHE A 71 -12.06 -8.27 5.33
C PHE A 71 -11.23 -9.29 4.55
N ARG A 72 -10.90 -9.01 3.29
CA ARG A 72 -10.15 -9.93 2.46
C ARG A 72 -8.65 -9.68 2.50
N TYR A 73 -8.22 -8.43 2.43
CA TYR A 73 -6.83 -8.02 2.30
C TYR A 73 -6.32 -7.38 3.59
N GLN A 74 -5.49 -8.07 4.36
CA GLN A 74 -4.92 -7.51 5.59
C GLN A 74 -4.11 -6.24 5.32
N TRP A 75 -3.39 -6.20 4.21
CA TRP A 75 -2.57 -5.06 3.81
C TRP A 75 -3.39 -3.79 3.57
N PHE A 76 -4.66 -3.91 3.18
CA PHE A 76 -5.47 -2.72 2.89
C PHE A 76 -5.72 -1.87 4.15
N ALA A 77 -5.78 -2.45 5.31
CA ALA A 77 -5.95 -1.72 6.56
C ALA A 77 -4.83 -0.69 6.82
N THR A 78 -3.63 -0.96 6.33
CA THR A 78 -2.49 -0.03 6.44
C THR A 78 -2.72 1.29 5.74
N TYR A 79 -3.46 1.31 4.64
CA TYR A 79 -3.79 2.56 3.93
C TYR A 79 -4.64 3.50 4.77
N LEU A 80 -5.44 3.00 5.68
CA LEU A 80 -6.23 3.83 6.60
C LEU A 80 -5.34 4.54 7.63
N THR A 81 -4.09 4.11 7.80
CA THR A 81 -3.11 4.78 8.66
C THR A 81 -2.32 5.87 7.94
N TYR A 82 -2.50 6.02 6.63
CA TYR A 82 -1.75 6.95 5.78
C TYR A 82 -1.74 8.40 6.29
N PRO A 83 -2.86 8.96 6.75
CA PRO A 83 -2.85 10.31 7.32
C PRO A 83 -1.87 10.47 8.49
N ASN A 84 -1.75 9.44 9.33
CA ASN A 84 -0.82 9.44 10.46
C ASN A 84 0.63 9.31 10.01
N PHE A 85 0.88 8.57 8.92
CA PHE A 85 2.21 8.47 8.32
C PHE A 85 2.69 9.81 7.76
N VAL A 86 1.83 10.54 7.04
CA VAL A 86 2.15 11.89 6.53
C VAL A 86 2.54 12.82 7.68
N ASP A 87 1.76 12.78 8.76
CA ASP A 87 2.03 13.56 9.95
C ASP A 87 3.41 13.21 10.56
N ARG A 88 3.72 11.93 10.74
CA ARG A 88 5.01 11.46 11.26
C ARG A 88 6.18 11.75 10.34
N GLY A 89 6.02 11.45 9.07
CA GLY A 89 7.08 11.58 8.08
C GLY A 89 7.62 13.00 7.94
N THR A 90 6.83 13.99 8.35
CA THR A 90 7.23 15.40 8.28
C THR A 90 7.79 15.96 9.59
N LEU A 91 7.70 15.25 10.72
CA LEU A 91 8.03 15.78 12.05
C LEU A 91 9.46 16.36 12.18
N GLY A 92 10.45 15.67 11.63
CA GLY A 92 11.86 16.10 11.68
C GLY A 92 12.25 17.14 10.64
N MET A 93 11.39 17.43 9.67
CA MET A 93 11.72 18.27 8.52
C MET A 93 11.44 19.74 8.74
N ARG A 94 12.21 20.61 8.09
CA ARG A 94 12.13 22.07 8.17
C ARG A 94 12.31 22.71 6.78
N GLY A 95 11.83 23.93 6.64
CA GLY A 95 12.07 24.77 5.46
C GLY A 95 11.72 24.09 4.14
N ASN A 96 12.64 24.07 3.20
CA ASN A 96 12.44 23.52 1.87
C ASN A 96 12.20 22.02 1.88
N GLN A 97 12.89 21.26 2.76
CA GLN A 97 12.68 19.82 2.89
C GLN A 97 11.24 19.51 3.30
N LEU A 98 10.69 20.25 4.27
CA LEU A 98 9.32 20.10 4.71
C LEU A 98 8.33 20.41 3.58
N ARG A 99 8.56 21.46 2.80
CA ARG A 99 7.68 21.79 1.66
C ARG A 99 7.70 20.73 0.58
N MET A 100 8.87 20.21 0.25
CA MET A 100 9.02 19.14 -0.74
C MET A 100 8.38 17.84 -0.27
N ALA A 101 8.61 17.45 0.99
CA ALA A 101 8.00 16.26 1.56
C ALA A 101 6.46 16.34 1.54
N ARG A 102 5.90 17.47 1.93
CA ARG A 102 4.43 17.69 1.88
C ARG A 102 3.88 17.54 0.47
N ALA A 103 4.55 18.12 -0.53
CA ALA A 103 4.14 18.01 -1.92
C ALA A 103 4.24 16.57 -2.46
N GLN A 104 5.27 15.84 -2.07
CA GLN A 104 5.45 14.43 -2.44
C GLN A 104 4.38 13.55 -1.79
N TYR A 105 4.13 13.71 -0.49
CA TYR A 105 3.11 12.92 0.21
C TYR A 105 1.71 13.15 -0.36
N ASP A 106 1.36 14.39 -0.71
CA ASP A 106 0.09 14.70 -1.36
C ASP A 106 -0.05 13.97 -2.70
N ARG A 107 1.01 13.94 -3.50
CA ARG A 107 1.03 13.22 -4.77
C ARG A 107 0.94 11.70 -4.58
N ILE A 108 1.68 11.16 -3.62
CA ILE A 108 1.67 9.73 -3.31
C ILE A 108 0.27 9.31 -2.82
N VAL A 109 -0.35 10.06 -1.90
CA VAL A 109 -1.71 9.77 -1.42
C VAL A 109 -2.70 9.74 -2.58
N LYS A 110 -2.67 10.74 -3.45
CA LYS A 110 -3.55 10.79 -4.61
C LYS A 110 -3.33 9.59 -5.54
N LYS A 111 -2.08 9.27 -5.86
CA LYS A 111 -1.75 8.13 -6.72
C LYS A 111 -2.14 6.81 -6.08
N ALA A 112 -1.85 6.62 -4.80
CA ALA A 112 -2.24 5.41 -4.09
C ALA A 112 -3.76 5.21 -4.06
N THR A 113 -4.54 6.27 -3.81
CA THR A 113 -6.00 6.19 -3.83
C THR A 113 -6.55 5.92 -5.22
N ASP A 114 -5.96 6.48 -6.28
CA ASP A 114 -6.35 6.20 -7.66
C ASP A 114 -6.04 4.73 -8.03
N LEU A 115 -4.87 4.24 -7.69
CA LEU A 115 -4.47 2.84 -7.93
C LEU A 115 -5.35 1.86 -7.15
N LEU A 116 -5.60 2.12 -5.86
CA LEU A 116 -6.52 1.30 -5.05
C LEU A 116 -7.92 1.25 -5.65
N ARG A 117 -8.42 2.38 -6.11
CA ARG A 117 -9.74 2.44 -6.75
C ARG A 117 -9.79 1.59 -8.01
N ILE A 118 -8.79 1.71 -8.88
CA ILE A 118 -8.69 0.91 -10.10
C ILE A 118 -8.59 -0.57 -9.75
N SER A 119 -7.72 -0.93 -8.81
CA SER A 119 -7.54 -2.31 -8.37
C SER A 119 -8.85 -2.89 -7.84
N PHE A 120 -9.59 -2.18 -6.98
CA PHE A 120 -10.81 -2.73 -6.38
C PHE A 120 -11.99 -2.78 -7.36
N VAL A 121 -12.06 -1.90 -8.34
CA VAL A 121 -13.08 -1.96 -9.39
C VAL A 121 -12.77 -3.06 -10.40
N ALA A 122 -11.50 -3.30 -10.70
CA ALA A 122 -11.07 -4.34 -11.63
C ALA A 122 -10.95 -5.73 -10.98
N ASP A 123 -10.94 -5.82 -9.67
CA ASP A 123 -10.71 -7.07 -8.94
C ASP A 123 -11.84 -8.09 -9.15
N GLU A 124 -11.49 -9.21 -9.75
CA GLU A 124 -12.43 -10.30 -10.01
C GLU A 124 -12.92 -11.03 -8.75
N HIS A 125 -12.26 -10.90 -7.61
CA HIS A 125 -12.78 -11.37 -6.33
C HIS A 125 -14.04 -10.59 -5.91
N PHE A 126 -14.14 -9.33 -6.33
CA PHE A 126 -15.28 -8.46 -6.01
C PHE A 126 -16.27 -8.36 -7.16
N HIS A 127 -15.76 -8.46 -8.39
CA HIS A 127 -16.51 -8.27 -9.64
C HIS A 127 -16.14 -9.36 -10.66
N PRO A 128 -16.60 -10.61 -10.48
CA PRO A 128 -16.28 -11.71 -11.39
C PRO A 128 -16.66 -11.41 -12.84
N GLY A 129 -15.76 -11.70 -13.77
CA GLY A 129 -15.97 -11.48 -15.20
C GLY A 129 -15.89 -10.00 -15.62
N ASN A 130 -15.28 -9.16 -14.84
CA ASN A 130 -15.16 -7.73 -15.08
C ASN A 130 -14.32 -7.43 -16.33
N GLU A 131 -14.89 -6.70 -17.28
CA GLU A 131 -14.20 -6.29 -18.50
C GLU A 131 -13.00 -5.34 -18.22
N MET A 132 -13.01 -4.61 -17.11
CA MET A 132 -11.88 -3.78 -16.71
C MET A 132 -10.68 -4.65 -16.31
N SER A 133 -10.90 -5.79 -15.65
CA SER A 133 -9.84 -6.74 -15.30
C SER A 133 -9.08 -7.18 -16.55
N LYS A 134 -9.78 -7.47 -17.65
CA LYS A 134 -9.18 -7.89 -18.91
C LYS A 134 -8.26 -6.85 -19.57
N LYS A 135 -8.38 -5.59 -19.16
CA LYS A 135 -7.54 -4.49 -19.66
C LYS A 135 -6.37 -4.17 -18.75
N VAL A 136 -6.30 -4.80 -17.57
CA VAL A 136 -5.21 -4.58 -16.62
C VAL A 136 -4.01 -5.40 -17.03
N VAL A 137 -2.87 -4.72 -17.11
CA VAL A 137 -1.55 -5.31 -17.23
C VAL A 137 -0.80 -5.01 -15.95
N LEU A 138 -0.40 -6.06 -15.26
CA LEU A 138 0.50 -5.96 -14.13
C LEU A 138 1.94 -5.88 -14.63
N PHE A 139 2.76 -5.09 -14.01
CA PHE A 139 4.16 -5.02 -14.37
C PHE A 139 5.04 -4.95 -13.13
N ASP A 140 6.22 -5.55 -13.25
CA ASP A 140 7.29 -5.41 -12.27
C ASP A 140 7.75 -3.95 -12.22
N GLU A 141 8.05 -3.43 -11.06
CA GLU A 141 8.50 -2.04 -10.87
C GLU A 141 9.83 -1.71 -11.57
N LEU A 142 10.62 -2.72 -11.94
CA LEU A 142 11.85 -2.56 -12.70
C LEU A 142 11.61 -2.44 -14.22
N VAL A 143 10.40 -2.67 -14.70
CA VAL A 143 10.03 -2.44 -16.09
C VAL A 143 9.82 -0.94 -16.30
N PRO A 144 10.50 -0.32 -17.29
CA PRO A 144 10.28 1.08 -17.60
C PRO A 144 8.82 1.35 -17.97
N GLY A 145 8.13 2.12 -17.15
CA GLY A 145 6.70 2.42 -17.35
C GLY A 145 6.38 3.13 -18.67
N GLU A 146 7.38 3.77 -19.27
CA GLU A 146 7.29 4.46 -20.55
C GLU A 146 6.96 3.51 -21.71
N ILE A 147 7.37 2.25 -21.63
CA ILE A 147 7.04 1.21 -22.63
C ILE A 147 5.52 1.07 -22.74
N MET A 148 4.84 1.25 -21.62
CA MET A 148 3.40 1.09 -21.51
C MET A 148 2.63 2.23 -22.19
N ALA A 149 3.25 3.39 -22.37
CA ALA A 149 2.63 4.53 -23.08
C ALA A 149 2.26 4.22 -24.52
N GLY A 150 2.89 3.19 -25.13
CA GLY A 150 2.54 2.70 -26.45
C GLY A 150 1.18 2.00 -26.56
N PHE A 151 0.53 1.69 -25.45
CA PHE A 151 -0.72 0.91 -25.39
C PHE A 151 -1.83 1.67 -24.63
N PRO A 152 -2.38 2.75 -25.19
CA PRO A 152 -3.25 3.67 -24.44
C PRO A 152 -4.59 3.06 -23.99
N ASN A 153 -4.96 1.91 -24.52
CA ASN A 153 -6.22 1.22 -24.17
C ASN A 153 -6.08 0.24 -22.99
N LEU A 154 -4.87 0.07 -22.46
CA LEU A 154 -4.60 -0.81 -21.33
C LEU A 154 -4.44 0.01 -20.05
N ILE A 155 -4.67 -0.64 -18.93
CA ILE A 155 -4.52 -0.10 -17.59
C ILE A 155 -3.27 -0.73 -16.98
N TYR A 156 -2.32 0.08 -16.57
CA TYR A 156 -1.04 -0.40 -16.02
C TYR A 156 -1.04 -0.27 -14.52
N LEU A 157 -0.79 -1.37 -13.83
CA LEU A 157 -0.67 -1.40 -12.38
C LEU A 157 0.67 -2.04 -12.01
N PRO A 158 1.50 -1.33 -11.23
CA PRO A 158 2.71 -1.92 -10.68
C PRO A 158 2.33 -2.98 -9.64
N ALA A 159 2.77 -4.22 -9.87
CA ALA A 159 2.34 -5.37 -9.10
C ALA A 159 2.64 -5.25 -7.61
N GLN A 160 3.86 -4.85 -7.27
CA GLN A 160 4.36 -4.83 -5.90
C GLN A 160 3.90 -3.59 -5.09
N VAL A 161 3.48 -2.52 -5.78
CA VAL A 161 3.31 -1.21 -5.13
C VAL A 161 2.21 -1.22 -4.09
N LEU A 162 1.03 -1.75 -4.41
CA LEU A 162 -0.12 -1.65 -3.50
C LEU A 162 -0.06 -2.63 -2.33
N PRO A 163 0.07 -3.96 -2.55
CA PRO A 163 -0.03 -4.91 -1.45
C PRO A 163 1.22 -4.96 -0.58
N VAL A 164 2.39 -4.59 -1.12
CA VAL A 164 3.66 -4.80 -0.42
C VAL A 164 4.44 -3.52 -0.20
N PHE A 165 4.87 -2.83 -1.26
CA PHE A 165 5.85 -1.74 -1.14
C PHE A 165 5.33 -0.58 -0.29
N LEU A 166 4.17 -0.01 -0.63
CA LEU A 166 3.60 1.09 0.16
C LEU A 166 3.16 0.64 1.55
N CYS A 167 2.65 -0.58 1.68
CA CYS A 167 2.24 -1.12 2.97
C CYS A 167 3.42 -1.30 3.92
N SER A 168 4.57 -1.79 3.46
CA SER A 168 5.77 -1.95 4.29
C SER A 168 6.34 -0.61 4.76
N ILE A 169 6.18 0.45 3.96
CA ILE A 169 6.56 1.82 4.37
C ILE A 169 5.62 2.35 5.44
N LEU A 170 4.32 2.06 5.31
CA LEU A 170 3.30 2.52 6.25
C LEU A 170 3.34 1.75 7.56
N ASP A 171 3.52 0.44 7.47
CA ASP A 171 3.51 -0.48 8.60
C ASP A 171 4.40 -1.69 8.33
N GLN A 172 5.56 -1.70 8.94
CA GLN A 172 6.52 -2.80 8.81
C GLN A 172 6.00 -4.14 9.37
N GLN A 173 4.98 -4.12 10.22
CA GLN A 173 4.39 -5.33 10.80
C GLN A 173 3.46 -6.09 9.83
N ILE A 174 3.14 -5.52 8.69
CA ILE A 174 2.29 -6.19 7.70
C ILE A 174 3.06 -7.21 6.86
N THR A 175 4.36 -7.00 6.70
CA THR A 175 5.20 -7.80 5.79
C THR A 175 5.54 -9.20 6.34
N PRO A 176 5.87 -9.39 7.65
CA PRO A 176 6.29 -10.68 8.17
C PRO A 176 5.35 -11.86 7.87
N PRO A 177 4.02 -11.76 8.01
CA PRO A 177 3.12 -12.86 7.67
C PRO A 177 3.17 -13.31 6.21
N TYR A 178 3.54 -12.41 5.29
CA TYR A 178 3.71 -12.73 3.88
C TYR A 178 5.06 -13.39 3.61
N LEU A 179 6.12 -12.92 4.28
CA LEU A 179 7.43 -13.58 4.22
C LEU A 179 7.36 -15.00 4.76
N ASP A 180 6.73 -15.20 5.92
CA ASP A 180 6.52 -16.52 6.49
C ASP A 180 5.78 -17.46 5.52
N ALA A 181 4.76 -16.95 4.81
CA ALA A 181 4.02 -17.72 3.82
C ALA A 181 4.91 -18.10 2.62
N ALA A 182 5.75 -17.20 2.16
CA ALA A 182 6.69 -17.44 1.07
C ALA A 182 7.78 -18.47 1.45
N GLU A 183 8.36 -18.33 2.64
CA GLU A 183 9.37 -19.26 3.17
C GLU A 183 8.79 -20.65 3.39
N ASN A 184 7.59 -20.76 3.95
CA ASN A 184 6.89 -22.04 4.11
C ASN A 184 6.54 -22.71 2.77
N PHE A 185 6.42 -21.93 1.70
CA PHE A 185 6.23 -22.44 0.35
C PHE A 185 7.54 -22.93 -0.29
N GLY A 186 8.69 -22.46 0.21
CA GLY A 186 10.01 -22.86 -0.24
C GLY A 186 10.84 -21.75 -0.91
N ILE A 187 10.38 -20.48 -0.83
CA ILE A 187 11.19 -19.35 -1.26
C ILE A 187 12.25 -19.09 -0.17
N PRO A 188 13.56 -19.10 -0.53
CA PRO A 188 14.62 -18.94 0.45
C PRO A 188 14.59 -17.58 1.17
N ALA A 189 14.89 -17.55 2.46
CA ALA A 189 14.89 -16.35 3.29
C ALA A 189 15.96 -15.31 2.91
N ASP A 190 16.97 -15.70 2.14
CA ASP A 190 18.03 -14.82 1.64
C ASP A 190 17.66 -14.08 0.35
N VAL A 191 16.51 -14.40 -0.25
CA VAL A 191 15.93 -13.67 -1.38
C VAL A 191 15.42 -12.30 -0.93
N CYS A 192 15.40 -11.32 -1.84
CA CYS A 192 14.87 -10.00 -1.57
C CYS A 192 13.47 -10.07 -0.94
N PRO A 193 13.24 -9.43 0.21
CA PRO A 193 11.96 -9.54 0.92
C PRO A 193 10.77 -8.92 0.17
N LEU A 194 11.00 -8.00 -0.76
CA LEU A 194 9.93 -7.33 -1.49
C LEU A 194 9.17 -8.29 -2.42
N PRO A 195 9.81 -8.95 -3.40
CA PRO A 195 9.14 -9.96 -4.22
C PRO A 195 8.69 -11.18 -3.41
N SER A 196 9.44 -11.59 -2.37
CA SER A 196 9.02 -12.68 -1.50
C SER A 196 7.71 -12.37 -0.77
N ALA A 197 7.54 -11.14 -0.27
CA ALA A 197 6.30 -10.73 0.35
C ALA A 197 5.14 -10.63 -0.67
N GLU A 198 5.41 -10.27 -1.92
CA GLU A 198 4.41 -10.30 -2.99
C GLU A 198 3.93 -11.73 -3.25
N ALA A 199 4.84 -12.67 -3.43
CA ALA A 199 4.52 -14.08 -3.58
C ALA A 199 3.74 -14.61 -2.36
N GLY A 200 4.17 -14.27 -1.15
CA GLY A 200 3.46 -14.63 0.08
C GLY A 200 2.05 -14.03 0.17
N CYS A 201 1.86 -12.82 -0.32
CA CYS A 201 0.54 -12.19 -0.43
C CYS A 201 -0.38 -12.99 -1.38
N ALA A 202 0.16 -13.43 -2.51
CA ALA A 202 -0.56 -14.26 -3.46
C ALA A 202 -0.87 -15.65 -2.88
N LEU A 203 0.10 -16.30 -2.22
CA LEU A 203 -0.07 -17.59 -1.55
C LEU A 203 -1.13 -17.55 -0.45
N ARG A 204 -1.30 -16.42 0.21
CA ARG A 204 -2.36 -16.19 1.20
C ARG A 204 -3.71 -15.84 0.58
N ASP A 205 -3.82 -15.80 -0.74
CA ASP A 205 -5.00 -15.35 -1.47
C ASP A 205 -5.43 -13.92 -1.07
N GLU A 206 -4.44 -13.09 -0.78
CA GLU A 206 -4.62 -11.67 -0.41
C GLU A 206 -4.16 -10.71 -1.51
N TYR A 207 -3.69 -11.24 -2.62
CA TYR A 207 -3.38 -10.45 -3.81
C TYR A 207 -4.66 -10.20 -4.62
N PRO A 208 -4.91 -8.96 -5.09
CA PRO A 208 -6.06 -8.66 -5.93
C PRO A 208 -6.02 -9.47 -7.22
N LYS A 209 -7.14 -10.08 -7.60
CA LYS A 209 -7.23 -10.85 -8.83
C LYS A 209 -7.42 -9.89 -10.01
N LEU A 210 -6.31 -9.50 -10.60
CA LEU A 210 -6.24 -8.47 -11.63
C LEU A 210 -5.54 -9.00 -12.87
N GLY A 211 -6.01 -8.54 -14.02
CA GLY A 211 -5.27 -8.63 -15.26
C GLY A 211 -5.25 -9.99 -15.91
N THR A 212 -4.78 -9.94 -17.14
CA THR A 212 -4.58 -11.09 -18.02
C THR A 212 -3.11 -11.28 -18.37
N CYS A 213 -2.27 -10.31 -18.02
CA CYS A 213 -0.86 -10.30 -18.40
C CYS A 213 -0.02 -9.67 -17.28
N PHE A 214 1.10 -10.31 -16.98
CA PHE A 214 2.14 -9.79 -16.13
C PHE A 214 3.41 -9.59 -16.97
N VAL A 215 3.96 -8.38 -16.95
CA VAL A 215 5.20 -8.04 -17.63
C VAL A 215 6.32 -7.99 -16.61
N ALA A 216 7.16 -8.98 -16.60
CA ALA A 216 8.33 -9.07 -15.75
C ALA A 216 9.59 -8.61 -16.47
N CYS A 217 10.54 -8.10 -15.72
CA CYS A 217 11.88 -7.78 -16.18
C CYS A 217 12.85 -8.83 -15.66
N ASN A 218 13.58 -9.46 -16.58
CA ASN A 218 14.66 -10.38 -16.23
C ASN A 218 15.94 -9.59 -15.88
N MET A 219 15.81 -8.62 -15.00
CA MET A 219 16.92 -7.80 -14.51
C MET A 219 17.51 -8.37 -13.22
N PRO A 220 18.70 -7.97 -12.81
CA PRO A 220 19.65 -8.70 -11.95
C PRO A 220 19.16 -8.92 -10.51
N CYS A 221 17.89 -9.20 -10.36
CA CYS A 221 17.26 -9.54 -9.08
C CYS A 221 16.79 -10.99 -9.15
N ASP A 222 17.59 -11.90 -8.64
CA ASP A 222 17.24 -13.32 -8.54
C ASP A 222 15.92 -13.53 -7.80
N GLY A 223 15.59 -12.62 -6.87
CA GLY A 223 14.32 -12.60 -6.15
C GLY A 223 13.11 -12.40 -7.06
N SER A 224 13.14 -11.42 -7.95
CA SER A 224 12.04 -11.19 -8.89
C SER A 224 11.86 -12.38 -9.84
N VAL A 225 12.96 -12.94 -10.36
CA VAL A 225 12.89 -14.12 -11.23
C VAL A 225 12.29 -15.33 -10.51
N ALA A 226 12.73 -15.59 -9.27
CA ALA A 226 12.22 -16.69 -8.48
C ALA A 226 10.72 -16.54 -8.18
N THR A 227 10.28 -15.33 -7.78
CA THR A 227 8.90 -15.10 -7.35
C THR A 227 7.91 -14.94 -8.50
N THR A 228 8.34 -14.47 -9.67
CA THR A 228 7.47 -14.38 -10.86
C THR A 228 7.28 -15.72 -11.57
N SER A 229 8.06 -16.73 -11.21
CA SER A 229 7.93 -18.09 -11.73
C SER A 229 6.89 -18.93 -10.98
N TYR A 230 6.41 -18.45 -9.87
CA TYR A 230 5.39 -19.07 -9.01
C TYR A 230 4.03 -18.40 -9.21
#